data_1e32d3f5cefac1d82417704021165f24
#
_entry.id   1e32d3f5cefac1d82417704021165f24
#
_cell.length_a   1.000
_cell.length_b   1.000
_cell.length_c   1.000
_cell.angle_alpha   90.00
_cell.angle_beta   90.00
_cell.angle_gamma   90.00
#
_symmetry.space_group_name_H-M   'P 1'
#
loop_
_entity.id
_entity.type
_entity.pdbx_description
1 polymer ?
#
loop_
_entity_poly.entity_id
_entity_poly.type
_entity_poly.pdbx_seq_one_letter_code
_entity_poly.pdbx_strand_id
1 'polypeptide(L)'
;MIKSVHGFGAFLEGIQAPLAGFEFMRENTRLWRFGIWPVAVNLLLTGFLLVMLFGAGTYFVTNVHGRFSPNVFGRSLEILLIVFLLILACSMALAFWLVMQIAACGYFYGRLARQVELLLGTKKDEIVEAPLLAQIIDTRWETFSILLINLVCLLIQFFVPVVGTVLGIAGSYYFTCLALGREYWDYPLSLRGLRRNEKHQFAAQNRLRTLGLGTAVMILFLLPVVNAVLLTTAVTGAVLLHRKIIDETGCRACESPMPLLDAGASGNCVPTQEHGNEINQITA
;
A
#
# COMPACT_ATOMS: atom_id res chain seq x y z
N MET A 1 -28.73 -12.71 12.74
CA MET A 1 -27.71 -13.71 13.06
C MET A 1 -26.52 -13.49 12.14
N ILE A 2 -25.54 -12.66 12.56
CA ILE A 2 -24.38 -12.26 11.76
C ILE A 2 -23.44 -13.46 11.71
N LYS A 3 -23.34 -14.09 10.54
CA LYS A 3 -22.36 -15.13 10.28
C LYS A 3 -20.99 -14.47 10.16
N SER A 4 -20.30 -14.28 11.30
CA SER A 4 -18.90 -13.87 11.26
C SER A 4 -18.13 -14.99 10.54
N VAL A 5 -17.62 -14.69 9.36
CA VAL A 5 -16.74 -15.62 8.63
C VAL A 5 -15.46 -15.72 9.43
N HIS A 6 -15.37 -16.76 10.26
CA HIS A 6 -14.22 -17.01 11.11
C HIS A 6 -13.24 -17.96 10.43
N GLY A 7 -11.96 -17.67 10.53
CA GLY A 7 -10.91 -18.58 10.12
C GLY A 7 -10.54 -18.48 8.62
N PHE A 8 -10.34 -19.62 8.00
CA PHE A 8 -9.81 -19.75 6.63
C PHE A 8 -10.68 -19.06 5.55
N GLY A 9 -12.01 -18.99 5.77
CA GLY A 9 -12.91 -18.28 4.85
C GLY A 9 -12.59 -16.78 4.74
N ALA A 10 -12.28 -16.11 5.84
CA ALA A 10 -11.90 -14.70 5.84
C ALA A 10 -10.57 -14.46 5.11
N PHE A 11 -9.62 -15.38 5.22
CA PHE A 11 -8.36 -15.32 4.46
C PHE A 11 -8.61 -15.48 2.95
N LEU A 12 -9.46 -16.41 2.54
CA LEU A 12 -9.83 -16.60 1.13
C LEU A 12 -10.55 -15.37 0.56
N GLU A 13 -11.43 -14.73 1.33
CA GLU A 13 -12.05 -13.47 0.90
C GLU A 13 -11.00 -12.39 0.60
N GLY A 14 -9.97 -12.28 1.44
CA GLY A 14 -8.83 -11.37 1.19
C GLY A 14 -8.09 -11.70 -0.10
N ILE A 15 -7.80 -12.99 -0.35
CA ILE A 15 -7.12 -13.43 -1.59
C ILE A 15 -7.98 -13.17 -2.82
N GLN A 16 -9.28 -13.35 -2.73
CA GLN A 16 -10.20 -13.15 -3.85
C GLN A 16 -10.51 -11.69 -4.13
N ALA A 17 -10.20 -10.77 -3.23
CA ALA A 17 -10.49 -9.35 -3.38
C ALA A 17 -9.94 -8.74 -4.69
N PRO A 18 -8.68 -8.97 -5.11
CA PRO A 18 -8.19 -8.45 -6.40
C PRO A 18 -8.94 -9.03 -7.61
N LEU A 19 -9.41 -10.28 -7.54
CA LEU A 19 -10.21 -10.89 -8.60
C LEU A 19 -11.58 -10.23 -8.70
N ALA A 20 -12.25 -10.00 -7.58
CA ALA A 20 -13.49 -9.23 -7.55
C ALA A 20 -13.30 -7.80 -8.07
N GLY A 21 -12.16 -7.17 -7.72
CA GLY A 21 -11.77 -5.87 -8.26
C GLY A 21 -11.57 -5.90 -9.78
N PHE A 22 -10.97 -6.95 -10.32
CA PHE A 22 -10.80 -7.13 -11.75
C PHE A 22 -12.15 -7.27 -12.47
N GLU A 23 -13.06 -8.10 -11.96
CA GLU A 23 -14.42 -8.26 -12.50
C GLU A 23 -15.17 -6.93 -12.51
N PHE A 24 -15.14 -6.19 -11.40
CA PHE A 24 -15.77 -4.88 -11.30
C PHE A 24 -15.18 -3.86 -12.30
N MET A 25 -13.85 -3.85 -12.46
CA MET A 25 -13.19 -2.98 -13.45
C MET A 25 -13.50 -3.40 -14.89
N ARG A 26 -13.71 -4.68 -15.16
CA ARG A 26 -14.12 -5.18 -16.48
C ARG A 26 -15.50 -4.67 -16.87
N GLU A 27 -16.42 -4.62 -15.94
CA GLU A 27 -17.76 -4.06 -16.14
C GLU A 27 -17.71 -2.54 -16.29
N ASN A 28 -16.77 -1.87 -15.58
CA ASN A 28 -16.62 -0.43 -15.57
C ASN A 28 -15.31 0.00 -16.27
N THR A 29 -15.29 -0.09 -17.60
CA THR A 29 -14.08 0.14 -18.42
C THR A 29 -13.44 1.51 -18.22
N ARG A 30 -14.18 2.52 -17.77
CA ARG A 30 -13.66 3.86 -17.44
C ARG A 30 -12.61 3.85 -16.32
N LEU A 31 -12.66 2.84 -15.42
CA LEU A 31 -11.70 2.71 -14.32
C LEU A 31 -10.30 2.31 -14.80
N TRP A 32 -10.18 1.64 -15.95
CA TRP A 32 -8.88 1.26 -16.51
C TRP A 32 -7.96 2.44 -16.80
N ARG A 33 -8.52 3.62 -17.04
CA ARG A 33 -7.71 4.84 -17.23
C ARG A 33 -6.85 5.13 -15.98
N PHE A 34 -7.37 4.88 -14.79
CA PHE A 34 -6.62 5.06 -13.54
C PHE A 34 -5.53 4.01 -13.34
N GLY A 35 -5.65 2.85 -13.98
CA GLY A 35 -4.61 1.82 -14.01
C GLY A 35 -3.51 2.10 -15.04
N ILE A 36 -3.86 2.64 -16.20
CA ILE A 36 -2.91 2.89 -17.28
C ILE A 36 -2.03 4.10 -16.98
N TRP A 37 -2.58 5.18 -16.38
CA TRP A 37 -1.84 6.39 -16.08
C TRP A 37 -0.63 6.19 -15.14
N PRO A 38 -0.74 5.46 -14.01
CA PRO A 38 0.43 5.15 -13.18
C PRO A 38 1.52 4.42 -13.96
N VAL A 39 1.12 3.48 -14.84
CA VAL A 39 2.08 2.74 -15.68
C VAL A 39 2.83 3.69 -16.63
N ALA A 40 2.10 4.57 -17.32
CA ALA A 40 2.68 5.53 -18.23
C ALA A 40 3.64 6.50 -17.51
N VAL A 41 3.22 7.03 -16.36
CA VAL A 41 4.06 7.91 -15.52
C VAL A 41 5.30 7.18 -15.04
N ASN A 42 5.16 5.93 -14.58
CA ASN A 42 6.28 5.13 -14.12
C ASN A 42 7.28 4.86 -15.27
N LEU A 43 6.79 4.51 -16.45
CA LEU A 43 7.64 4.28 -17.64
C LEU A 43 8.41 5.53 -18.04
N LEU A 44 7.74 6.68 -18.08
CA LEU A 44 8.37 7.98 -18.40
C LEU A 44 9.40 8.35 -17.34
N LEU A 45 9.08 8.19 -16.05
CA LEU A 45 9.99 8.49 -14.94
C LEU A 45 11.23 7.59 -14.98
N THR A 46 11.04 6.29 -15.22
CA THR A 46 12.14 5.32 -15.33
C THR A 46 13.02 5.62 -16.56
N GLY A 47 12.41 5.92 -17.70
CA GLY A 47 13.14 6.32 -18.90
C GLY A 47 13.97 7.59 -18.70
N PHE A 48 13.36 8.62 -18.08
CA PHE A 48 14.06 9.86 -17.74
C PHE A 48 15.24 9.60 -16.79
N LEU A 49 15.03 8.77 -15.77
CA LEU A 49 16.07 8.43 -14.81
C LEU A 49 17.24 7.68 -15.45
N LEU A 50 16.95 6.73 -16.34
CA LEU A 50 18.00 6.01 -17.09
C LEU A 50 18.83 6.95 -17.95
N VAL A 51 18.20 7.89 -18.64
CA VAL A 51 18.90 8.92 -19.45
C VAL A 51 19.79 9.79 -18.56
N MET A 52 19.27 10.24 -17.42
CA MET A 52 20.03 11.05 -16.46
C MET A 52 21.21 10.28 -15.87
N LEU A 53 21.00 9.01 -15.51
CA LEU A 53 22.07 8.17 -14.95
C LEU A 53 23.17 7.87 -15.97
N PHE A 54 22.79 7.59 -17.22
CA PHE A 54 23.74 7.38 -18.30
C PHE A 54 24.52 8.67 -18.61
N GLY A 55 23.83 9.81 -18.66
CA GLY A 55 24.47 11.13 -18.85
C GLY A 55 25.42 11.49 -17.71
N ALA A 56 25.03 11.26 -16.46
CA ALA A 56 25.90 11.46 -15.29
C ALA A 56 27.11 10.52 -15.33
N GLY A 57 26.91 9.25 -15.68
CA GLY A 57 28.00 8.28 -15.80
C GLY A 57 29.04 8.71 -16.84
N THR A 58 28.61 9.08 -18.05
CA THR A 58 29.51 9.57 -19.08
C THR A 58 30.22 10.86 -18.67
N TYR A 59 29.51 11.79 -18.03
CA TYR A 59 30.07 13.04 -17.53
C TYR A 59 31.17 12.78 -16.49
N PHE A 60 30.94 11.91 -15.51
CA PHE A 60 31.94 11.59 -14.48
C PHE A 60 33.17 10.89 -15.07
N VAL A 61 32.98 9.91 -15.97
CA VAL A 61 34.08 9.23 -16.63
C VAL A 61 34.93 10.20 -17.42
N THR A 62 34.32 11.07 -18.26
CA THR A 62 35.07 11.99 -19.10
C THR A 62 35.76 13.09 -18.33
N ASN A 63 35.19 13.59 -17.23
CA ASN A 63 35.77 14.71 -16.47
C ASN A 63 36.80 14.28 -15.42
N VAL A 64 36.73 13.04 -14.95
CA VAL A 64 37.65 12.50 -13.93
C VAL A 64 38.83 11.80 -14.60
N HIS A 65 38.61 11.20 -15.78
CA HIS A 65 39.65 10.47 -16.49
C HIS A 65 40.85 11.36 -16.86
N GLY A 66 42.06 10.89 -16.48
CA GLY A 66 43.32 11.58 -16.77
C GLY A 66 43.66 12.76 -15.85
N ARG A 67 42.86 13.02 -14.79
CA ARG A 67 43.19 14.08 -13.81
C ARG A 67 44.23 13.66 -12.75
N PHE A 68 44.45 12.36 -12.60
CA PHE A 68 45.40 11.80 -11.64
C PHE A 68 46.71 11.40 -12.35
N SER A 69 47.78 11.29 -11.56
CA SER A 69 49.10 10.87 -12.05
C SER A 69 49.01 9.51 -12.76
N PRO A 70 49.75 9.27 -13.85
CA PRO A 70 49.71 8.00 -14.60
C PRO A 70 50.26 6.80 -13.82
N ASN A 71 50.73 6.98 -12.60
CA ASN A 71 51.21 5.95 -11.75
C ASN A 71 50.09 4.98 -11.30
N VAL A 72 50.44 3.74 -10.94
CA VAL A 72 49.51 2.71 -10.49
C VAL A 72 48.60 3.23 -9.36
N PHE A 73 49.17 3.95 -8.39
CA PHE A 73 48.42 4.54 -7.30
C PHE A 73 47.40 5.61 -7.74
N GLY A 74 47.79 6.51 -8.67
CA GLY A 74 46.88 7.53 -9.21
C GLY A 74 45.73 6.93 -9.99
N ARG A 75 46.01 5.88 -10.81
CA ARG A 75 44.96 5.14 -11.54
C ARG A 75 43.96 4.43 -10.60
N SER A 76 44.47 3.82 -9.54
CA SER A 76 43.59 3.16 -8.56
C SER A 76 42.70 4.15 -7.84
N LEU A 77 43.20 5.33 -7.49
CA LEU A 77 42.44 6.40 -6.87
C LEU A 77 41.36 6.98 -7.82
N GLU A 78 41.72 7.13 -9.10
CA GLU A 78 40.82 7.57 -10.16
C GLU A 78 39.63 6.61 -10.31
N ILE A 79 39.89 5.32 -10.43
CA ILE A 79 38.86 4.27 -10.53
C ILE A 79 37.98 4.26 -9.28
N LEU A 80 38.59 4.32 -8.08
CA LEU A 80 37.86 4.35 -6.83
C LEU A 80 36.91 5.56 -6.75
N LEU A 81 37.38 6.74 -7.17
CA LEU A 81 36.57 7.97 -7.21
C LEU A 81 35.42 7.85 -8.20
N ILE A 82 35.66 7.36 -9.41
CA ILE A 82 34.61 7.15 -10.41
C ILE A 82 33.53 6.19 -9.88
N VAL A 83 33.96 5.04 -9.33
CA VAL A 83 33.05 4.05 -8.76
C VAL A 83 32.23 4.65 -7.61
N PHE A 84 32.88 5.40 -6.72
CA PHE A 84 32.21 6.07 -5.61
C PHE A 84 31.14 7.08 -6.11
N LEU A 85 31.49 7.93 -7.08
CA LEU A 85 30.57 8.90 -7.68
C LEU A 85 29.40 8.22 -8.38
N LEU A 86 29.65 7.11 -9.09
CA LEU A 86 28.59 6.33 -9.72
C LEU A 86 27.64 5.70 -8.69
N ILE A 87 28.17 5.10 -7.62
CA ILE A 87 27.35 4.56 -6.53
C ILE A 87 26.51 5.66 -5.89
N LEU A 88 27.09 6.83 -5.65
CA LEU A 88 26.37 7.97 -5.08
C LEU A 88 25.27 8.45 -6.01
N ALA A 89 25.56 8.62 -7.31
CA ALA A 89 24.58 9.02 -8.31
C ALA A 89 23.44 7.98 -8.43
N CYS A 90 23.76 6.69 -8.48
CA CYS A 90 22.75 5.61 -8.48
C CYS A 90 21.88 5.63 -7.23
N SER A 91 22.46 5.84 -6.06
CA SER A 91 21.72 5.88 -4.80
C SER A 91 20.76 7.06 -4.74
N MET A 92 21.23 8.25 -5.15
CA MET A 92 20.37 9.45 -5.22
C MET A 92 19.26 9.29 -6.27
N ALA A 93 19.58 8.74 -7.43
CA ALA A 93 18.62 8.48 -8.48
C ALA A 93 17.55 7.48 -8.03
N LEU A 94 17.94 6.40 -7.37
CA LEU A 94 17.01 5.41 -6.81
C LEU A 94 16.13 6.01 -5.73
N ALA A 95 16.69 6.81 -4.82
CA ALA A 95 15.92 7.47 -3.77
C ALA A 95 14.87 8.43 -4.37
N PHE A 96 15.26 9.25 -5.36
CA PHE A 96 14.34 10.13 -6.06
C PHE A 96 13.24 9.36 -6.78
N TRP A 97 13.59 8.26 -7.48
CA TRP A 97 12.64 7.40 -8.17
C TRP A 97 11.61 6.81 -7.21
N LEU A 98 12.06 6.29 -6.05
CA LEU A 98 11.17 5.72 -5.03
C LEU A 98 10.18 6.77 -4.50
N VAL A 99 10.64 7.98 -4.19
CA VAL A 99 9.76 9.05 -3.70
C VAL A 99 8.72 9.44 -4.74
N MET A 100 9.14 9.60 -6.00
CA MET A 100 8.22 9.94 -7.10
C MET A 100 7.22 8.81 -7.37
N GLN A 101 7.65 7.56 -7.27
CA GLN A 101 6.81 6.39 -7.44
C GLN A 101 5.70 6.33 -6.39
N ILE A 102 6.05 6.51 -5.12
CA ILE A 102 5.09 6.52 -4.00
C ILE A 102 4.06 7.65 -4.19
N ALA A 103 4.52 8.86 -4.54
CA ALA A 103 3.64 10.00 -4.75
C ALA A 103 2.69 9.81 -5.95
N ALA A 104 3.20 9.32 -7.08
CA ALA A 104 2.41 9.08 -8.27
C ALA A 104 1.37 7.97 -8.04
N CYS A 105 1.79 6.81 -7.52
CA CYS A 105 0.89 5.69 -7.24
C CYS A 105 -0.18 6.08 -6.21
N GLY A 106 0.20 6.73 -5.11
CA GLY A 106 -0.73 7.17 -4.07
C GLY A 106 -1.84 8.08 -4.63
N TYR A 107 -1.46 9.06 -5.48
CA TYR A 107 -2.41 9.97 -6.11
C TYR A 107 -3.42 9.25 -7.01
N PHE A 108 -2.94 8.39 -7.91
CA PHE A 108 -3.82 7.70 -8.86
C PHE A 108 -4.69 6.64 -8.18
N TYR A 109 -4.14 5.91 -7.23
CA TYR A 109 -4.87 4.88 -6.49
C TYR A 109 -5.91 5.49 -5.53
N GLY A 110 -5.61 6.62 -4.92
CA GLY A 110 -6.60 7.37 -4.14
C GLY A 110 -7.78 7.85 -4.98
N ARG A 111 -7.51 8.37 -6.19
CA ARG A 111 -8.56 8.75 -7.14
C ARG A 111 -9.36 7.54 -7.64
N LEU A 112 -8.71 6.42 -7.89
CA LEU A 112 -9.37 5.18 -8.27
C LEU A 112 -10.33 4.72 -7.16
N ALA A 113 -9.85 4.62 -5.93
CA ALA A 113 -10.66 4.22 -4.79
C ALA A 113 -11.90 5.13 -4.62
N ARG A 114 -11.71 6.44 -4.78
CA ARG A 114 -12.82 7.40 -4.76
C ARG A 114 -13.85 7.15 -5.86
N GLN A 115 -13.41 6.88 -7.09
CA GLN A 115 -14.33 6.59 -8.20
C GLN A 115 -15.11 5.30 -7.98
N VAL A 116 -14.45 4.27 -7.42
CA VAL A 116 -15.11 3.01 -7.06
C VAL A 116 -16.17 3.24 -5.99
N GLU A 117 -15.87 4.01 -4.93
CA GLU A 117 -16.84 4.35 -3.87
C GLU A 117 -18.05 5.11 -4.42
N LEU A 118 -17.83 6.06 -5.34
CA LEU A 118 -18.92 6.79 -6.01
C LEU A 118 -19.80 5.88 -6.87
N LEU A 119 -19.22 4.89 -7.57
CA LEU A 119 -19.97 3.90 -8.33
C LEU A 119 -20.77 2.95 -7.44
N LEU A 120 -20.30 2.70 -6.21
CA LEU A 120 -21.01 1.93 -5.19
C LEU A 120 -22.13 2.72 -4.50
N GLY A 121 -22.35 3.98 -4.88
CA GLY A 121 -23.45 4.82 -4.37
C GLY A 121 -23.12 5.65 -3.14
N THR A 122 -21.86 5.73 -2.72
CA THR A 122 -21.43 6.62 -1.64
C THR A 122 -21.61 8.08 -2.06
N LYS A 123 -22.20 8.90 -1.19
CA LYS A 123 -22.40 10.33 -1.47
C LYS A 123 -21.07 11.07 -1.46
N LYS A 124 -20.94 12.07 -2.33
CA LYS A 124 -19.70 12.88 -2.42
C LYS A 124 -19.35 13.58 -1.11
N ASP A 125 -20.35 13.97 -0.34
CA ASP A 125 -20.21 14.69 0.92
C ASP A 125 -19.70 13.79 2.08
N GLU A 126 -19.78 12.47 1.90
CA GLU A 126 -19.26 11.47 2.85
C GLU A 126 -17.80 11.13 2.62
N ILE A 127 -17.22 11.57 1.50
CA ILE A 127 -15.84 11.29 1.14
C ILE A 127 -14.94 12.42 1.61
N VAL A 128 -14.09 12.14 2.57
CA VAL A 128 -13.09 13.09 3.09
C VAL A 128 -11.80 12.95 2.27
N GLU A 129 -11.31 14.04 1.71
CA GLU A 129 -10.01 14.04 1.03
C GLU A 129 -8.91 14.27 2.08
N ALA A 130 -8.21 13.21 2.45
CA ALA A 130 -7.03 13.34 3.30
C ALA A 130 -5.89 14.01 2.50
N PRO A 131 -5.18 15.00 3.07
CA PRO A 131 -4.07 15.67 2.39
C PRO A 131 -2.94 14.65 2.12
N LEU A 132 -2.43 14.62 0.88
CA LEU A 132 -1.38 13.69 0.44
C LEU A 132 -0.13 13.73 1.34
N LEU A 133 0.22 14.91 1.87
CA LEU A 133 1.36 15.07 2.78
C LEU A 133 1.18 14.28 4.08
N ALA A 134 -0.02 14.22 4.63
CA ALA A 134 -0.30 13.43 5.84
C ALA A 134 -0.13 11.92 5.56
N GLN A 135 -0.60 11.45 4.42
CA GLN A 135 -0.41 10.05 4.00
C GLN A 135 1.08 9.69 3.85
N ILE A 136 1.88 10.55 3.22
CA ILE A 136 3.32 10.32 3.05
C ILE A 136 4.04 10.27 4.40
N ILE A 137 3.66 11.12 5.35
CA ILE A 137 4.27 11.17 6.69
C ILE A 137 3.92 9.91 7.49
N ASP A 138 2.68 9.45 7.41
CA ASP A 138 2.22 8.25 8.13
C ASP A 138 2.88 6.97 7.61
N THR A 139 3.06 6.88 6.29
CA THR A 139 3.68 5.73 5.63
C THR A 139 5.16 5.54 6.01
N ARG A 140 5.91 6.60 6.35
CA ARG A 140 7.35 6.50 6.68
C ARG A 140 7.64 5.59 7.88
N TRP A 141 6.87 5.71 8.96
CA TRP A 141 7.07 4.89 10.15
C TRP A 141 6.76 3.42 9.91
N GLU A 142 5.75 3.15 9.10
CA GLU A 142 5.36 1.80 8.75
C GLU A 142 6.43 1.14 7.87
N THR A 143 6.88 1.83 6.82
CA THR A 143 7.97 1.39 5.95
C THR A 143 9.26 1.12 6.75
N PHE A 144 9.64 2.02 7.66
CA PHE A 144 10.81 1.83 8.51
C PHE A 144 10.68 0.62 9.43
N SER A 145 9.51 0.43 10.05
CA SER A 145 9.25 -0.73 10.92
C SER A 145 9.33 -2.05 10.16
N ILE A 146 8.78 -2.10 8.94
CA ILE A 146 8.84 -3.28 8.08
C ILE A 146 10.28 -3.59 7.68
N LEU A 147 11.04 -2.56 7.30
CA LEU A 147 12.45 -2.71 6.94
C LEU A 147 13.26 -3.27 8.11
N LEU A 148 13.03 -2.76 9.32
CA LEU A 148 13.68 -3.23 10.54
C LEU A 148 13.32 -4.69 10.85
N ILE A 149 12.03 -5.06 10.74
CA ILE A 149 11.58 -6.44 10.95
C ILE A 149 12.23 -7.39 9.94
N ASN A 150 12.26 -7.01 8.67
CA ASN A 150 12.91 -7.83 7.64
C ASN A 150 14.42 -7.94 7.85
N LEU A 151 15.07 -6.88 8.32
CA LEU A 151 16.48 -6.92 8.72
C LEU A 151 16.72 -7.89 9.87
N VAL A 152 15.88 -7.87 10.91
CA VAL A 152 15.95 -8.83 12.02
C VAL A 152 15.74 -10.27 11.52
N CYS A 153 14.75 -10.49 10.65
CA CYS A 153 14.54 -11.81 10.03
C CYS A 153 15.76 -12.28 9.23
N LEU A 154 16.41 -11.37 8.50
CA LEU A 154 17.64 -11.65 7.75
C LEU A 154 18.80 -12.03 8.70
N LEU A 155 18.97 -11.29 9.79
CA LEU A 155 19.98 -11.60 10.79
C LEU A 155 19.75 -12.98 11.43
N ILE A 156 18.50 -13.32 11.75
CA ILE A 156 18.16 -14.65 12.28
C ILE A 156 18.54 -15.75 11.26
N GLN A 157 18.29 -15.54 9.98
CA GLN A 157 18.70 -16.48 8.93
C GLN A 157 20.21 -16.67 8.86
N PHE A 158 20.96 -15.59 9.08
CA PHE A 158 22.42 -15.64 9.02
C PHE A 158 23.04 -16.37 10.23
N PHE A 159 22.53 -16.12 11.44
CA PHE A 159 23.09 -16.69 12.67
C PHE A 159 22.63 -18.12 12.97
N VAL A 160 21.47 -18.54 12.47
CA VAL A 160 20.92 -19.88 12.73
C VAL A 160 20.59 -20.55 11.38
N PRO A 161 21.58 -21.23 10.74
CA PRO A 161 21.47 -21.57 9.30
C PRO A 161 20.38 -22.56 9.08
N VAL A 162 19.82 -23.40 9.55
CA VAL A 162 18.69 -24.26 9.10
C VAL A 162 17.35 -23.79 9.65
N VAL A 163 17.22 -23.72 10.98
CA VAL A 163 15.96 -23.34 11.64
C VAL A 163 15.67 -21.84 11.43
N GLY A 164 16.72 -21.02 11.48
CA GLY A 164 16.63 -19.58 11.25
C GLY A 164 16.19 -19.23 9.84
N THR A 165 16.61 -20.01 8.83
CA THR A 165 16.15 -19.82 7.44
C THR A 165 14.65 -20.05 7.32
N VAL A 166 14.12 -21.13 7.87
CA VAL A 166 12.67 -21.43 7.81
C VAL A 166 11.87 -20.37 8.58
N LEU A 167 12.27 -20.06 9.81
CA LEU A 167 11.59 -19.07 10.64
C LEU A 167 11.70 -17.66 10.05
N GLY A 168 12.88 -17.31 9.52
CA GLY A 168 13.11 -16.00 8.89
C GLY A 168 12.28 -15.81 7.63
N ILE A 169 12.20 -16.81 6.73
CA ILE A 169 11.36 -16.76 5.54
C ILE A 169 9.89 -16.67 5.93
N ALA A 170 9.42 -17.53 6.83
CA ALA A 170 8.03 -17.53 7.27
C ALA A 170 7.64 -16.21 7.97
N GLY A 171 8.52 -15.69 8.83
CA GLY A 171 8.32 -14.40 9.50
C GLY A 171 8.32 -13.24 8.51
N SER A 172 9.31 -13.18 7.63
CA SER A 172 9.40 -12.14 6.59
C SER A 172 8.17 -12.13 5.68
N TYR A 173 7.74 -13.31 5.21
CA TYR A 173 6.50 -13.48 4.44
C TYR A 173 5.29 -12.95 5.19
N TYR A 174 5.09 -13.41 6.43
CA TYR A 174 3.95 -13.03 7.25
C TYR A 174 3.86 -11.51 7.47
N PHE A 175 4.95 -10.88 7.91
CA PHE A 175 4.98 -9.44 8.18
C PHE A 175 4.86 -8.61 6.91
N THR A 176 5.48 -9.05 5.82
CA THR A 176 5.38 -8.37 4.52
C THR A 176 3.97 -8.43 3.96
N CYS A 177 3.31 -9.60 3.98
CA CYS A 177 1.91 -9.71 3.55
C CYS A 177 0.97 -8.88 4.42
N LEU A 178 1.18 -8.86 5.75
CA LEU A 178 0.37 -8.06 6.65
C LEU A 178 0.54 -6.55 6.37
N ALA A 179 1.75 -6.12 6.08
CA ALA A 179 2.06 -4.75 5.74
C ALA A 179 1.45 -4.34 4.39
N LEU A 180 1.63 -5.16 3.35
CA LEU A 180 1.00 -4.93 2.05
C LEU A 180 -0.53 -4.86 2.17
N GLY A 181 -1.15 -5.79 2.92
CA GLY A 181 -2.58 -5.75 3.15
C GLY A 181 -3.05 -4.46 3.82
N ARG A 182 -2.29 -3.94 4.79
CA ARG A 182 -2.58 -2.65 5.46
C ARG A 182 -2.46 -1.47 4.49
N GLU A 183 -1.44 -1.45 3.65
CA GLU A 183 -1.25 -0.41 2.64
C GLU A 183 -2.45 -0.32 1.70
N TYR A 184 -3.00 -1.46 1.27
CA TYR A 184 -4.19 -1.46 0.41
C TYR A 184 -5.48 -1.09 1.16
N TRP A 185 -5.58 -1.38 2.46
CA TRP A 185 -6.66 -0.87 3.31
C TRP A 185 -6.60 0.64 3.50
N ASP A 186 -5.42 1.23 3.39
CA ASP A 186 -5.28 2.68 3.57
C ASP A 186 -6.13 3.48 2.57
N TYR A 187 -6.30 3.02 1.34
CA TYR A 187 -7.09 3.72 0.33
C TYR A 187 -8.57 3.90 0.72
N PRO A 188 -9.36 2.85 0.99
CA PRO A 188 -10.76 3.03 1.39
C PRO A 188 -10.90 3.69 2.76
N LEU A 189 -10.01 3.41 3.72
CA LEU A 189 -10.09 3.99 5.06
C LEU A 189 -9.73 5.47 5.08
N SER A 190 -8.80 5.92 4.24
CA SER A 190 -8.46 7.34 4.08
C SER A 190 -9.62 8.15 3.54
N LEU A 191 -10.44 7.59 2.64
CA LEU A 191 -11.64 8.24 2.10
C LEU A 191 -12.73 8.45 3.17
N ARG A 192 -12.65 7.74 4.28
CA ARG A 192 -13.54 7.90 5.45
C ARG A 192 -12.96 8.84 6.52
N GLY A 193 -11.80 9.42 6.27
CA GLY A 193 -11.13 10.33 7.21
C GLY A 193 -10.60 9.66 8.47
N LEU A 194 -10.46 8.32 8.47
CA LEU A 194 -9.97 7.58 9.63
C LEU A 194 -8.51 7.92 9.93
N ARG A 195 -8.22 8.07 11.24
CA ARG A 195 -6.86 8.32 11.72
C ARG A 195 -6.04 7.03 11.67
N ARG A 196 -4.72 7.15 11.67
CA ARG A 196 -3.77 6.03 11.62
C ARG A 196 -4.09 4.92 12.63
N ASN A 197 -4.35 5.27 13.89
CA ASN A 197 -4.65 4.28 14.93
C ASN A 197 -5.94 3.49 14.63
N GLU A 198 -6.95 4.13 14.06
CA GLU A 198 -8.22 3.52 13.68
C GLU A 198 -8.04 2.57 12.50
N LYS A 199 -7.22 2.97 11.51
CA LYS A 199 -6.84 2.11 10.38
C LYS A 199 -6.10 0.86 10.85
N HIS A 200 -5.16 1.01 11.81
CA HIS A 200 -4.46 -0.11 12.41
C HIS A 200 -5.40 -1.04 13.19
N GLN A 201 -6.34 -0.48 13.95
CA GLN A 201 -7.35 -1.27 14.68
C GLN A 201 -8.26 -2.04 13.70
N PHE A 202 -8.73 -1.39 12.64
CA PHE A 202 -9.52 -2.05 11.60
C PHE A 202 -8.77 -3.22 10.96
N ALA A 203 -7.51 -3.02 10.56
CA ALA A 203 -6.67 -4.06 10.00
C ALA A 203 -6.39 -5.20 11.00
N ALA A 204 -6.23 -4.88 12.31
CA ALA A 204 -6.04 -5.87 13.36
C ALA A 204 -7.30 -6.71 13.60
N GLN A 205 -8.48 -6.08 13.62
CA GLN A 205 -9.77 -6.77 13.74
C GLN A 205 -10.04 -7.69 12.54
N ASN A 206 -9.60 -7.29 11.34
CA ASN A 206 -9.75 -8.06 10.12
C ASN A 206 -8.44 -8.73 9.66
N ARG A 207 -7.61 -9.20 10.63
CA ARG A 207 -6.23 -9.66 10.38
C ARG A 207 -6.12 -10.72 9.29
N LEU A 208 -7.04 -11.68 9.23
CA LEU A 208 -7.02 -12.76 8.22
C LEU A 208 -7.37 -12.25 6.83
N ARG A 209 -8.34 -11.35 6.70
CA ARG A 209 -8.67 -10.67 5.43
C ARG A 209 -7.51 -9.80 4.97
N THR A 210 -6.88 -9.09 5.91
CA THR A 210 -5.68 -8.26 5.63
C THR A 210 -4.52 -9.11 5.14
N LEU A 211 -4.26 -10.25 5.79
CA LEU A 211 -3.21 -11.18 5.38
C LEU A 211 -3.51 -11.81 4.02
N GLY A 212 -4.76 -12.18 3.76
CA GLY A 212 -5.19 -12.70 2.46
C GLY A 212 -5.00 -11.70 1.33
N LEU A 213 -5.43 -10.45 1.55
CA LEU A 213 -5.25 -9.35 0.59
C LEU A 213 -3.76 -9.10 0.31
N GLY A 214 -2.93 -9.00 1.35
CA GLY A 214 -1.49 -8.82 1.20
C GLY A 214 -0.80 -9.98 0.49
N THR A 215 -1.24 -11.22 0.75
CA THR A 215 -0.75 -12.41 0.00
C THR A 215 -1.09 -12.32 -1.48
N ALA A 216 -2.32 -11.94 -1.82
CA ALA A 216 -2.72 -11.76 -3.21
C ALA A 216 -1.89 -10.66 -3.89
N VAL A 217 -1.69 -9.52 -3.25
CA VAL A 217 -0.86 -8.43 -3.74
C VAL A 217 0.59 -8.90 -3.94
N MET A 218 1.14 -9.64 -2.98
CA MET A 218 2.50 -10.18 -3.10
C MET A 218 2.65 -11.12 -4.30
N ILE A 219 1.63 -11.95 -4.57
CA ILE A 219 1.61 -12.80 -5.78
C ILE A 219 1.56 -11.94 -7.05
N LEU A 220 0.77 -10.87 -7.06
CA LEU A 220 0.70 -9.93 -8.19
C LEU A 220 2.05 -9.24 -8.45
N PHE A 221 2.85 -8.97 -7.41
CA PHE A 221 4.19 -8.42 -7.56
C PHE A 221 5.17 -9.37 -8.28
N LEU A 222 4.91 -10.67 -8.29
CA LEU A 222 5.74 -11.64 -9.03
C LEU A 222 5.55 -11.55 -10.56
N LEU A 223 4.52 -10.82 -11.03
CA LEU A 223 4.22 -10.64 -12.45
C LEU A 223 4.74 -9.27 -12.95
N PRO A 224 6.01 -9.15 -13.39
CA PRO A 224 6.67 -7.84 -13.52
C PRO A 224 6.06 -6.93 -14.58
N VAL A 225 5.51 -7.48 -15.66
CA VAL A 225 4.97 -6.68 -16.79
C VAL A 225 3.55 -6.19 -16.52
N VAL A 226 2.74 -7.01 -15.87
CA VAL A 226 1.30 -6.78 -15.66
C VAL A 226 1.02 -6.18 -14.28
N ASN A 227 2.03 -6.18 -13.41
CA ASN A 227 1.97 -5.75 -12.02
C ASN A 227 1.26 -4.39 -11.85
N ALA A 228 1.72 -3.35 -12.53
CA ALA A 228 1.19 -1.99 -12.31
C ALA A 228 -0.31 -1.88 -12.67
N VAL A 229 -0.79 -2.67 -13.65
CA VAL A 229 -2.21 -2.73 -14.01
C VAL A 229 -2.97 -3.61 -13.00
N LEU A 230 -2.42 -4.75 -12.60
CA LEU A 230 -3.06 -5.65 -11.65
C LEU A 230 -3.13 -5.08 -10.23
N LEU A 231 -2.21 -4.19 -9.83
CA LEU A 231 -2.29 -3.50 -8.55
C LEU A 231 -3.52 -2.57 -8.44
N THR A 232 -3.99 -2.02 -9.56
CA THR A 232 -5.23 -1.24 -9.56
C THR A 232 -6.45 -2.11 -9.26
N THR A 233 -6.45 -3.37 -9.69
CA THR A 233 -7.50 -4.32 -9.33
C THR A 233 -7.48 -4.68 -7.85
N ALA A 234 -6.30 -4.71 -7.23
CA ALA A 234 -6.17 -4.92 -5.80
C ALA A 234 -6.71 -3.72 -4.99
N VAL A 235 -6.47 -2.48 -5.43
CA VAL A 235 -7.08 -1.29 -4.82
C VAL A 235 -8.60 -1.35 -4.92
N THR A 236 -9.13 -1.64 -6.12
CA THR A 236 -10.58 -1.79 -6.33
C THR A 236 -11.15 -2.90 -5.46
N GLY A 237 -10.47 -4.04 -5.39
CA GLY A 237 -10.85 -5.17 -4.54
C GLY A 237 -10.84 -4.84 -3.05
N ALA A 238 -9.89 -4.04 -2.58
CA ALA A 238 -9.85 -3.57 -1.19
C ALA A 238 -11.06 -2.70 -0.86
N VAL A 239 -11.48 -1.81 -1.78
CA VAL A 239 -12.69 -0.98 -1.61
C VAL A 239 -13.94 -1.87 -1.55
N LEU A 240 -14.08 -2.84 -2.45
CA LEU A 240 -15.22 -3.78 -2.46
C LEU A 240 -15.27 -4.63 -1.18
N LEU A 241 -14.12 -5.14 -0.75
CA LEU A 241 -14.02 -5.93 0.49
C LEU A 241 -14.33 -5.09 1.73
N HIS A 242 -13.88 -3.83 1.76
CA HIS A 242 -14.23 -2.89 2.82
C HIS A 242 -15.73 -2.68 2.91
N ARG A 243 -16.39 -2.42 1.76
CA ARG A 243 -17.85 -2.25 1.71
C ARG A 243 -18.57 -3.49 2.22
N LYS A 244 -18.14 -4.67 1.78
CA LYS A 244 -18.69 -5.95 2.25
C LYS A 244 -18.60 -6.09 3.77
N ILE A 245 -17.46 -5.70 4.38
CA ILE A 245 -17.27 -5.78 5.84
C ILE A 245 -18.23 -4.82 6.56
N ILE A 246 -18.41 -3.60 6.04
CA ILE A 246 -19.37 -2.63 6.62
C ILE A 246 -20.78 -3.20 6.57
N ASP A 247 -21.20 -3.72 5.43
CA ASP A 247 -22.52 -4.31 5.24
C ASP A 247 -22.75 -5.52 6.14
N GLU A 248 -21.73 -6.37 6.37
CA GLU A 248 -21.78 -7.51 7.27
C GLU A 248 -21.85 -7.10 8.75
N THR A 249 -21.14 -6.04 9.14
CA THR A 249 -21.06 -5.62 10.55
C THR A 249 -22.18 -4.68 10.97
N GLY A 250 -22.88 -4.07 10.01
CA GLY A 250 -23.91 -3.05 10.28
C GLY A 250 -23.35 -1.82 11.01
N CYS A 251 -22.04 -1.64 11.00
CA CYS A 251 -21.35 -0.62 11.77
C CYS A 251 -21.38 0.73 11.05
N ARG A 252 -22.44 1.55 11.31
CA ARG A 252 -22.54 2.93 10.80
C ARG A 252 -21.39 3.84 11.25
N ALA A 253 -20.69 3.51 12.33
CA ALA A 253 -19.53 4.27 12.76
C ALA A 253 -18.36 4.23 11.77
N CYS A 254 -18.29 3.20 10.90
CA CYS A 254 -17.33 3.13 9.80
C CYS A 254 -17.82 3.88 8.54
N GLU A 255 -19.04 4.36 8.52
CA GLU A 255 -19.69 4.99 7.37
C GLU A 255 -19.70 6.53 7.45
N SER A 256 -19.67 7.10 8.66
CA SER A 256 -19.67 8.56 8.84
C SER A 256 -18.26 9.09 9.07
N PRO A 257 -17.86 10.20 8.43
CA PRO A 257 -16.66 10.92 8.80
C PRO A 257 -16.83 11.39 10.24
N MET A 258 -15.92 10.97 11.15
CA MET A 258 -15.94 11.47 12.51
C MET A 258 -15.83 12.99 12.52
N PRO A 259 -16.68 13.72 13.29
CA PRO A 259 -16.48 15.13 13.48
C PRO A 259 -15.11 15.37 14.13
N LEU A 260 -14.36 16.36 13.60
CA LEU A 260 -12.99 16.71 13.95
C LEU A 260 -12.80 17.20 15.41
N LEU A 261 -13.78 17.03 16.30
CA LEU A 261 -13.80 17.53 17.66
C LEU A 261 -14.35 16.42 18.59
N ASP A 262 -13.49 15.53 19.03
CA ASP A 262 -13.45 15.07 20.43
C ASP A 262 -12.37 14.00 20.63
N ALA A 263 -11.27 14.42 21.25
CA ALA A 263 -10.11 13.58 21.53
C ALA A 263 -10.33 12.69 22.80
N GLY A 264 -11.50 12.10 22.97
CA GLY A 264 -11.81 11.37 24.21
C GLY A 264 -12.67 10.11 24.10
N ALA A 265 -13.30 9.86 22.98
CA ALA A 265 -14.14 8.68 22.84
C ALA A 265 -13.38 7.55 22.11
N SER A 266 -12.83 6.61 22.86
CA SER A 266 -12.44 5.29 22.34
C SER A 266 -13.72 4.56 21.92
N GLY A 267 -14.13 4.77 20.68
CA GLY A 267 -15.29 4.12 20.10
C GLY A 267 -15.01 2.62 19.87
N ASN A 268 -15.31 1.81 20.85
CA ASN A 268 -15.62 0.41 20.59
C ASN A 268 -16.81 0.41 19.63
N CYS A 269 -16.71 -0.28 18.50
CA CYS A 269 -17.86 -0.57 17.64
C CYS A 269 -18.84 -1.44 18.45
N VAL A 270 -19.73 -0.80 19.20
CA VAL A 270 -20.86 -1.46 19.87
C VAL A 270 -21.96 -1.54 18.82
N PRO A 271 -22.43 -2.74 18.45
CA PRO A 271 -23.58 -2.86 17.57
C PRO A 271 -24.77 -2.20 18.30
N THR A 272 -25.34 -1.16 17.68
CA THR A 272 -26.57 -0.55 18.15
C THR A 272 -27.66 -1.60 18.05
N GLN A 273 -28.08 -2.15 19.20
CA GLN A 273 -29.34 -2.89 19.32
C GLN A 273 -30.46 -1.89 18.95
N GLU A 274 -31.06 -2.09 17.79
CA GLU A 274 -32.32 -1.43 17.48
C GLU A 274 -33.33 -1.79 18.57
N HIS A 275 -33.79 -0.78 19.28
CA HIS A 275 -34.99 -0.82 20.09
C HIS A 275 -36.20 -1.21 19.22
N GLY A 276 -36.43 -2.49 19.08
CA GLY A 276 -37.70 -3.02 18.64
C GLY A 276 -38.71 -2.93 19.80
N ASN A 277 -39.25 -1.73 20.03
CA ASN A 277 -40.44 -1.57 20.89
C ASN A 277 -41.05 -0.18 20.64
N GLU A 278 -41.76 -0.02 19.53
CA GLU A 278 -42.82 1.02 19.39
C GLU A 278 -43.78 0.66 18.25
N ILE A 279 -44.43 -0.51 18.34
CA ILE A 279 -45.71 -0.72 17.65
C ILE A 279 -46.58 -1.56 18.58
N ASN A 280 -47.19 -0.92 19.56
CA ASN A 280 -48.40 -1.41 20.22
C ASN A 280 -48.94 -0.36 21.19
N GLN A 281 -49.46 0.73 20.68
CA GLN A 281 -50.40 1.61 21.39
C GLN A 281 -51.14 2.54 20.40
N ILE A 282 -51.95 1.98 19.52
CA ILE A 282 -53.11 2.70 18.94
C ILE A 282 -54.14 1.60 18.59
N THR A 283 -54.86 1.11 19.58
CA THR A 283 -56.25 0.61 19.48
C THR A 283 -56.76 0.33 20.93
N ALA A 284 -57.34 1.33 21.52
CA ALA A 284 -58.43 1.26 22.48
C ALA A 284 -59.12 2.62 22.51
#